data_ecdbda1f04098ed9dc51f29743c7e5d9
#
_entry.id   ecdbda1f04098ed9dc51f29743c7e5d9
#
_cell.length_a   1.000
_cell.length_b   1.000
_cell.length_c   1.000
_cell.angle_alpha   90.00
_cell.angle_beta   90.00
_cell.angle_gamma   90.00
#
_symmetry.space_group_name_H-M   'P 1'
#
loop_
_entity.id
_entity.type
_entity.pdbx_description
1 polymer ?
#
loop_
_entity_poly.entity_id
_entity_poly.type
_entity_poly.pdbx_seq_one_letter_code
_entity_poly.pdbx_strand_id
1 'polypeptide(L)'
;VSADAASCQDRMIVSRAKDAGISDDVFEDMILNGDKAKGTDSHTRARDEINKLFPALGRKTIERDSAKNFSYGYKFGCGAKKIGFMAGEKNESRAIVIGKAVKAAFDTVFQAQVALGEYLVQEWKKTARRKQVKYVWKGRKQEKTEFYNGYILGLDGRRILVRSEKDVLVYAVQSDEAIMMQVATVMANKELRSKYVDGVDYKQVCFYHDEYTFETKPEIAEDVKGILERCIAQAGEFFNLT
;
A
#
# COMPACT_ATOMS: atom_id res chain seq x y z
N VAL A 1 -9.16 0.94 23.63
CA VAL A 1 -7.76 0.82 23.20
C VAL A 1 -7.72 0.51 21.72
N SER A 2 -6.89 1.23 20.97
CA SER A 2 -6.60 0.92 19.55
C SER A 2 -5.10 0.72 19.36
N ALA A 3 -4.73 -0.15 18.42
CA ALA A 3 -3.37 -0.34 17.95
C ALA A 3 -3.38 -0.46 16.41
N ASP A 4 -2.48 0.27 15.76
CA ASP A 4 -2.35 0.43 14.31
C ASP A 4 -0.93 0.03 13.86
N ALA A 5 -0.83 -0.68 12.73
CA ALA A 5 0.45 -1.05 12.17
C ALA A 5 0.99 0.06 11.26
N ALA A 6 1.90 0.86 11.80
CA ALA A 6 2.46 2.02 11.10
C ALA A 6 3.05 1.67 9.72
N SER A 7 2.55 2.35 8.68
CA SER A 7 3.00 2.18 7.29
C SER A 7 2.95 0.73 6.79
N CYS A 8 1.99 -0.06 7.26
CA CYS A 8 1.91 -1.50 7.03
C CYS A 8 2.12 -1.86 5.55
N GLN A 9 1.34 -1.28 4.65
CA GLN A 9 1.43 -1.56 3.21
C GLN A 9 2.79 -1.19 2.60
N ASP A 10 3.42 -0.10 3.04
CA ASP A 10 4.75 0.29 2.53
C ASP A 10 5.83 -0.70 2.99
N ARG A 11 5.72 -1.20 4.24
CA ARG A 11 6.60 -2.26 4.75
C ARG A 11 6.42 -3.58 3.97
N MET A 12 5.18 -3.93 3.59
CA MET A 12 4.91 -5.08 2.71
C MET A 12 5.58 -4.91 1.33
N ILE A 13 5.58 -3.70 0.77
CA ILE A 13 6.26 -3.42 -0.49
C ILE A 13 7.78 -3.62 -0.33
N VAL A 14 8.38 -3.12 0.76
CA VAL A 14 9.81 -3.31 1.05
C VAL A 14 10.16 -4.79 1.13
N SER A 15 9.43 -5.55 1.95
CA SER A 15 9.67 -6.99 2.13
C SER A 15 9.57 -7.75 0.80
N ARG A 16 8.47 -7.57 0.06
CA ARG A 16 8.30 -8.24 -1.24
C ARG A 16 9.35 -7.82 -2.27
N ALA A 17 9.78 -6.58 -2.26
CA ALA A 17 10.85 -6.11 -3.14
C ALA A 17 12.17 -6.83 -2.82
N LYS A 18 12.52 -6.98 -1.54
CA LYS A 18 13.66 -7.76 -1.10
C LYS A 18 13.58 -9.22 -1.54
N ASP A 19 12.45 -9.88 -1.33
CA ASP A 19 12.21 -11.25 -1.75
C ASP A 19 12.34 -11.45 -3.27
N ALA A 20 11.96 -10.42 -4.04
CA ALA A 20 12.10 -10.39 -5.49
C ALA A 20 13.51 -10.00 -5.99
N GLY A 21 14.46 -9.73 -5.08
CA GLY A 21 15.79 -9.24 -5.43
C GLY A 21 15.82 -7.80 -5.94
N ILE A 22 14.79 -7.01 -5.63
CA ILE A 22 14.68 -5.59 -5.96
C ILE A 22 15.21 -4.81 -4.75
N SER A 23 16.46 -4.32 -4.85
CA SER A 23 17.10 -3.54 -3.79
C SER A 23 16.92 -2.05 -4.06
N ASP A 24 16.51 -1.31 -3.02
CA ASP A 24 16.46 0.15 -3.00
C ASP A 24 16.62 0.65 -1.55
N ASP A 25 17.87 0.83 -1.14
CA ASP A 25 18.22 1.24 0.23
C ASP A 25 17.60 2.59 0.61
N VAL A 26 17.42 3.48 -0.37
CA VAL A 26 16.80 4.80 -0.15
C VAL A 26 15.31 4.67 0.12
N PHE A 27 14.63 3.81 -0.64
CA PHE A 27 13.22 3.53 -0.43
C PHE A 27 13.00 2.83 0.91
N GLU A 28 13.81 1.82 1.21
CA GLU A 28 13.75 1.10 2.48
C GLU A 28 13.96 2.02 3.68
N ASP A 29 15.03 2.83 3.69
CA ASP A 29 15.32 3.78 4.76
C ASP A 29 14.18 4.79 4.95
N MET A 30 13.63 5.29 3.85
CA MET A 30 12.49 6.21 3.87
C MET A 30 11.23 5.60 4.52
N ILE A 31 11.00 4.30 4.33
CA ILE A 31 9.82 3.60 4.89
C ILE A 31 10.08 3.16 6.33
N LEU A 32 11.25 2.59 6.62
CA LEU A 32 11.54 2.03 7.94
C LEU A 32 11.95 3.08 8.96
N ASN A 33 12.75 4.08 8.54
CA ASN A 33 13.35 5.09 9.40
C ASN A 33 12.86 6.52 9.13
N GLY A 34 11.94 6.69 8.18
CA GLY A 34 11.41 8.00 7.82
C GLY A 34 10.70 8.69 8.97
N ASP A 35 11.10 9.92 9.26
CA ASP A 35 10.60 10.74 10.37
C ASP A 35 9.84 11.96 9.82
N LYS A 36 8.54 12.04 10.14
CA LYS A 36 7.69 13.17 9.74
C LYS A 36 8.21 14.51 10.24
N ALA A 37 8.74 14.55 11.47
CA ALA A 37 9.23 15.78 12.08
C ALA A 37 10.52 16.28 11.39
N LYS A 38 11.35 15.36 10.89
CA LYS A 38 12.58 15.65 10.14
C LYS A 38 12.35 15.78 8.64
N GLY A 39 11.13 15.51 8.16
CA GLY A 39 10.79 15.57 6.74
C GLY A 39 11.44 14.48 5.88
N THR A 40 11.83 13.35 6.46
CA THR A 40 12.48 12.24 5.76
C THR A 40 11.51 11.12 5.35
N ASP A 41 10.25 11.22 5.78
CA ASP A 41 9.20 10.24 5.45
C ASP A 41 8.76 10.29 3.98
N SER A 42 8.16 9.20 3.51
CA SER A 42 7.75 8.99 2.12
C SER A 42 6.80 10.08 1.58
N HIS A 43 5.87 10.54 2.41
CA HIS A 43 4.89 11.54 1.99
C HIS A 43 5.50 12.94 1.87
N THR A 44 6.48 13.27 2.72
CA THR A 44 7.23 14.52 2.61
C THR A 44 8.09 14.52 1.36
N ARG A 45 8.82 13.44 1.09
CA ARG A 45 9.61 13.33 -0.16
C ARG A 45 8.74 13.40 -1.41
N ALA A 46 7.59 12.72 -1.40
CA ALA A 46 6.63 12.82 -2.50
C ALA A 46 6.08 14.23 -2.69
N ARG A 47 5.76 14.94 -1.60
CA ARG A 47 5.37 16.35 -1.63
C ARG A 47 6.44 17.22 -2.31
N ASP A 48 7.68 17.03 -1.94
CA ASP A 48 8.79 17.86 -2.43
C ASP A 48 9.02 17.65 -3.93
N GLU A 49 8.92 16.41 -4.41
CA GLU A 49 9.01 16.14 -5.85
C GLU A 49 7.82 16.74 -6.64
N ILE A 50 6.61 16.64 -6.11
CA ILE A 50 5.44 17.28 -6.73
C ILE A 50 5.60 18.80 -6.75
N ASN A 51 6.07 19.40 -5.65
CA ASN A 51 6.24 20.83 -5.52
C ASN A 51 7.33 21.41 -6.44
N LYS A 52 8.31 20.64 -6.88
CA LYS A 52 9.24 21.02 -7.94
C LYS A 52 8.55 21.21 -9.29
N LEU A 53 7.50 20.45 -9.57
CA LEU A 53 6.82 20.43 -10.87
C LEU A 53 5.63 21.40 -10.94
N PHE A 54 4.93 21.63 -9.84
CA PHE A 54 3.66 22.36 -9.81
C PHE A 54 3.76 23.82 -10.27
N PRO A 55 4.80 24.60 -9.92
CA PRO A 55 4.93 25.98 -10.42
C PRO A 55 4.96 26.06 -11.95
N ALA A 56 5.69 25.17 -12.62
CA ALA A 56 5.76 25.11 -14.07
C ALA A 56 4.41 24.71 -14.73
N LEU A 57 3.54 24.07 -13.98
CA LEU A 57 2.18 23.71 -14.39
C LEU A 57 1.13 24.77 -14.03
N GLY A 58 1.54 25.92 -13.49
CA GLY A 58 0.67 26.98 -13.02
C GLY A 58 -0.15 26.57 -11.78
N ARG A 59 0.40 25.68 -10.93
CA ARG A 59 -0.22 25.19 -9.70
C ARG A 59 0.52 25.72 -8.47
N LYS A 60 -0.22 25.92 -7.38
CA LYS A 60 0.36 26.18 -6.07
C LYS A 60 0.99 24.92 -5.50
N THR A 61 2.00 25.09 -4.67
CA THR A 61 2.57 24.01 -3.87
C THR A 61 1.51 23.36 -2.97
N ILE A 62 1.73 22.11 -2.62
CA ILE A 62 0.83 21.33 -1.78
C ILE A 62 1.48 21.00 -0.43
N GLU A 63 0.65 20.77 0.54
CA GLU A 63 1.04 20.28 1.86
C GLU A 63 1.22 18.75 1.86
N ARG A 64 1.91 18.24 2.88
CA ARG A 64 2.19 16.80 3.06
C ARG A 64 0.93 15.92 3.01
N ASP A 65 -0.16 16.36 3.64
CA ASP A 65 -1.40 15.58 3.68
C ASP A 65 -2.06 15.45 2.29
N SER A 66 -1.90 16.45 1.44
CA SER A 66 -2.30 16.33 0.03
C SER A 66 -1.43 15.32 -0.72
N ALA A 67 -0.12 15.32 -0.49
CA ALA A 67 0.79 14.32 -1.07
C ALA A 67 0.46 12.91 -0.57
N LYS A 68 0.10 12.74 0.70
CA LYS A 68 -0.40 11.47 1.27
C LYS A 68 -1.61 10.95 0.50
N ASN A 69 -2.61 11.80 0.25
CA ASN A 69 -3.80 11.42 -0.52
C ASN A 69 -3.47 11.03 -1.96
N PHE A 70 -2.54 11.74 -2.61
CA PHE A 70 -2.06 11.36 -3.93
C PHE A 70 -1.30 10.03 -3.91
N SER A 71 -0.48 9.77 -2.88
CA SER A 71 0.24 8.51 -2.72
C SER A 71 -0.72 7.33 -2.67
N TYR A 72 -1.81 7.42 -1.92
CA TYR A 72 -2.85 6.39 -1.92
C TYR A 72 -3.50 6.24 -3.29
N GLY A 73 -3.87 7.34 -3.93
CA GLY A 73 -4.41 7.29 -5.29
C GLY A 73 -3.46 6.61 -6.28
N TYR A 74 -2.17 6.89 -6.18
CA TYR A 74 -1.13 6.27 -7.00
C TYR A 74 -1.01 4.77 -6.72
N LYS A 75 -0.85 4.37 -5.46
CA LYS A 75 -0.75 2.97 -5.03
C LYS A 75 -1.96 2.14 -5.48
N PHE A 76 -3.16 2.70 -5.36
CA PHE A 76 -4.41 2.05 -5.79
C PHE A 76 -4.70 2.17 -7.29
N GLY A 77 -3.69 2.48 -8.10
CA GLY A 77 -3.79 2.45 -9.57
C GLY A 77 -4.67 3.53 -10.18
N CYS A 78 -4.91 4.65 -9.48
CA CYS A 78 -5.66 5.76 -10.04
C CYS A 78 -5.02 6.25 -11.35
N GLY A 79 -5.85 6.40 -12.39
CA GLY A 79 -5.42 6.99 -13.65
C GLY A 79 -5.06 8.46 -13.52
N ALA A 80 -4.20 8.97 -14.41
CA ALA A 80 -3.74 10.37 -14.41
C ALA A 80 -4.89 11.38 -14.33
N LYS A 81 -5.99 11.17 -15.05
CA LYS A 81 -7.19 12.03 -15.00
C LYS A 81 -7.71 12.19 -13.56
N LYS A 82 -7.88 11.09 -12.82
CA LYS A 82 -8.39 11.11 -11.44
C LYS A 82 -7.42 11.81 -10.50
N ILE A 83 -6.12 11.57 -10.63
CA ILE A 83 -5.09 12.26 -9.84
C ILE A 83 -5.10 13.77 -10.12
N GLY A 84 -5.26 14.20 -11.38
CA GLY A 84 -5.37 15.60 -11.72
C GLY A 84 -6.62 16.26 -11.13
N PHE A 85 -7.75 15.57 -11.08
CA PHE A 85 -8.94 16.05 -10.38
C PHE A 85 -8.74 16.15 -8.87
N MET A 86 -8.02 15.19 -8.26
CA MET A 86 -7.63 15.28 -6.85
C MET A 86 -6.73 16.49 -6.58
N ALA A 87 -5.93 16.93 -7.56
CA ALA A 87 -5.15 18.18 -7.51
C ALA A 87 -6.02 19.44 -7.69
N GLY A 88 -7.36 19.33 -7.75
CA GLY A 88 -8.29 20.45 -7.87
C GLY A 88 -8.42 21.00 -9.30
N GLU A 89 -7.94 20.28 -10.33
CA GLU A 89 -8.18 20.69 -11.71
C GLU A 89 -9.60 20.28 -12.14
N LYS A 90 -10.29 21.17 -12.85
CA LYS A 90 -11.66 20.92 -13.35
C LYS A 90 -11.70 20.57 -14.84
N ASN A 91 -10.71 21.03 -15.59
CA ASN A 91 -10.59 20.74 -17.03
C ASN A 91 -9.95 19.36 -17.23
N GLU A 92 -10.60 18.48 -17.97
CA GLU A 92 -10.17 17.09 -18.15
C GLU A 92 -8.77 16.98 -18.82
N SER A 93 -8.53 17.75 -19.87
CA SER A 93 -7.26 17.69 -20.59
C SER A 93 -6.09 18.17 -19.69
N ARG A 94 -6.30 19.24 -18.92
CA ARG A 94 -5.33 19.73 -17.94
C ARG A 94 -5.17 18.75 -16.77
N ALA A 95 -6.24 18.13 -16.29
CA ALA A 95 -6.19 17.13 -15.25
C ALA A 95 -5.30 15.94 -15.66
N ILE A 96 -5.40 15.50 -16.91
CA ILE A 96 -4.53 14.44 -17.44
C ILE A 96 -3.06 14.86 -17.43
N VAL A 97 -2.74 16.10 -17.82
CA VAL A 97 -1.36 16.63 -17.82
C VAL A 97 -0.81 16.69 -16.40
N ILE A 98 -1.55 17.28 -15.47
CA ILE A 98 -1.15 17.41 -14.05
C ILE A 98 -0.98 16.02 -13.43
N GLY A 99 -1.96 15.12 -13.64
CA GLY A 99 -1.90 13.78 -13.09
C GLY A 99 -0.75 12.94 -13.65
N LYS A 100 -0.36 13.13 -14.91
CA LYS A 100 0.86 12.50 -15.45
C LYS A 100 2.12 13.03 -14.78
N ALA A 101 2.22 14.34 -14.53
CA ALA A 101 3.35 14.92 -13.82
C ALA A 101 3.45 14.42 -12.38
N VAL A 102 2.33 14.35 -11.65
CA VAL A 102 2.29 13.79 -10.30
C VAL A 102 2.73 12.32 -10.31
N LYS A 103 2.23 11.51 -11.26
CA LYS A 103 2.66 10.11 -11.38
C LYS A 103 4.16 10.00 -11.63
N ALA A 104 4.72 10.79 -12.54
CA ALA A 104 6.16 10.79 -12.81
C ALA A 104 6.98 11.17 -11.56
N ALA A 105 6.50 12.12 -10.75
CA ALA A 105 7.13 12.43 -9.46
C ALA A 105 7.12 11.24 -8.50
N PHE A 106 6.00 10.50 -8.43
CA PHE A 106 5.92 9.29 -7.62
C PHE A 106 6.81 8.18 -8.16
N ASP A 107 6.87 7.98 -9.47
CA ASP A 107 7.75 6.97 -10.09
C ASP A 107 9.23 7.23 -9.71
N THR A 108 9.62 8.50 -9.53
CA THR A 108 10.97 8.88 -9.07
C THR A 108 11.20 8.55 -7.59
N VAL A 109 10.20 8.77 -6.73
CA VAL A 109 10.32 8.54 -5.28
C VAL A 109 10.16 7.07 -4.91
N PHE A 110 9.30 6.34 -5.63
CA PHE A 110 8.87 4.98 -5.31
C PHE A 110 9.38 3.95 -6.34
N GLN A 111 10.66 4.04 -6.73
CA GLN A 111 11.24 3.19 -7.77
C GLN A 111 11.12 1.70 -7.45
N ALA A 112 11.40 1.29 -6.21
CA ALA A 112 11.23 -0.11 -5.78
C ALA A 112 9.77 -0.59 -5.89
N GLN A 113 8.80 0.28 -5.56
CA GLN A 113 7.37 -0.06 -5.72
C GLN A 113 7.00 -0.25 -7.19
N VAL A 114 7.52 0.58 -8.10
CA VAL A 114 7.29 0.46 -9.56
C VAL A 114 7.87 -0.86 -10.06
N ALA A 115 9.14 -1.13 -9.75
CA ALA A 115 9.84 -2.35 -10.15
C ALA A 115 9.15 -3.61 -9.59
N LEU A 116 8.71 -3.58 -8.32
CA LEU A 116 7.93 -4.67 -7.73
C LEU A 116 6.60 -4.86 -8.45
N GLY A 117 5.90 -3.77 -8.78
CA GLY A 117 4.65 -3.84 -9.53
C GLY A 117 4.82 -4.52 -10.89
N GLU A 118 5.87 -4.17 -11.62
CA GLU A 118 6.23 -4.80 -12.90
C GLU A 118 6.59 -6.28 -12.73
N TYR A 119 7.40 -6.62 -11.74
CA TYR A 119 7.74 -8.00 -11.41
C TYR A 119 6.49 -8.84 -11.10
N LEU A 120 5.62 -8.38 -10.21
CA LEU A 120 4.40 -9.09 -9.84
C LEU A 120 3.43 -9.24 -11.03
N VAL A 121 3.37 -8.26 -11.91
CA VAL A 121 2.60 -8.37 -13.16
C VAL A 121 3.15 -9.46 -14.07
N GLN A 122 4.47 -9.62 -14.19
CA GLN A 122 5.05 -10.72 -14.96
C GLN A 122 4.72 -12.08 -14.32
N GLU A 123 4.83 -12.21 -12.99
CA GLU A 123 4.42 -13.43 -12.29
C GLU A 123 2.94 -13.74 -12.49
N TRP A 124 2.07 -12.74 -12.37
CA TRP A 124 0.64 -12.89 -12.62
C TRP A 124 0.34 -13.33 -14.06
N LYS A 125 1.04 -12.78 -15.07
CA LYS A 125 0.87 -13.16 -16.47
C LYS A 125 1.16 -14.63 -16.75
N LYS A 126 2.03 -15.28 -15.98
CA LYS A 126 2.30 -16.73 -16.08
C LYS A 126 1.06 -17.58 -15.78
N THR A 127 0.17 -17.08 -14.91
CA THR A 127 -1.04 -17.78 -14.45
C THR A 127 -2.32 -17.27 -15.12
N ALA A 128 -2.28 -16.09 -15.73
CA ALA A 128 -3.43 -15.42 -16.29
C ALA A 128 -3.91 -16.06 -17.59
N ARG A 129 -5.23 -16.03 -17.78
CA ARG A 129 -5.84 -16.33 -19.09
C ARG A 129 -5.52 -15.20 -20.05
N ARG A 130 -5.45 -15.52 -21.35
CA ARG A 130 -5.17 -14.55 -22.40
C ARG A 130 -6.21 -14.62 -23.52
N LYS A 131 -6.52 -13.46 -24.09
CA LYS A 131 -7.37 -13.34 -25.28
C LYS A 131 -6.77 -12.34 -26.26
N GLN A 132 -6.99 -12.55 -27.54
CA GLN A 132 -6.67 -11.58 -28.58
C GLN A 132 -7.82 -10.58 -28.70
N VAL A 133 -7.51 -9.29 -28.64
CA VAL A 133 -8.50 -8.23 -28.79
C VAL A 133 -8.14 -7.38 -30.00
N LYS A 134 -9.08 -7.30 -30.93
CA LYS A 134 -8.97 -6.45 -32.12
C LYS A 134 -9.59 -5.08 -31.80
N TYR A 135 -8.89 -4.02 -32.14
CA TYR A 135 -9.38 -2.65 -31.96
C TYR A 135 -8.91 -1.73 -33.08
N VAL A 136 -9.55 -0.58 -33.21
CA VAL A 136 -9.15 0.44 -34.19
C VAL A 136 -8.50 1.61 -33.46
N TRP A 137 -7.27 1.96 -33.85
CA TRP A 137 -6.54 3.11 -33.34
C TRP A 137 -6.10 4.00 -34.53
N LYS A 138 -6.47 5.27 -34.46
CA LYS A 138 -6.20 6.24 -35.56
C LYS A 138 -6.55 5.69 -36.97
N GLY A 139 -7.70 5.03 -37.07
CA GLY A 139 -8.20 4.46 -38.31
C GLY A 139 -7.51 3.15 -38.76
N ARG A 140 -6.55 2.62 -37.99
CA ARG A 140 -5.84 1.37 -38.30
C ARG A 140 -6.35 0.24 -37.42
N LYS A 141 -6.62 -0.93 -38.01
CA LYS A 141 -6.92 -2.16 -37.25
C LYS A 141 -5.64 -2.64 -36.57
N GLN A 142 -5.73 -2.91 -35.29
CA GLN A 142 -4.65 -3.44 -34.46
C GLN A 142 -5.13 -4.61 -33.64
N GLU A 143 -4.20 -5.43 -33.17
CA GLU A 143 -4.45 -6.53 -32.25
C GLU A 143 -3.56 -6.37 -31.03
N LYS A 144 -4.09 -6.74 -29.86
CA LYS A 144 -3.31 -6.86 -28.62
C LYS A 144 -3.72 -8.10 -27.85
N THR A 145 -2.78 -8.66 -27.13
CA THR A 145 -3.07 -9.71 -26.15
C THR A 145 -3.49 -9.05 -24.84
N GLU A 146 -4.68 -9.35 -24.36
CA GLU A 146 -5.12 -8.99 -23.02
C GLU A 146 -5.03 -10.19 -22.10
N PHE A 147 -4.51 -9.95 -20.89
CA PHE A 147 -4.44 -10.93 -19.80
C PHE A 147 -5.55 -10.66 -18.79
N TYR A 148 -6.10 -11.70 -18.17
CA TYR A 148 -7.17 -11.58 -17.19
C TYR A 148 -7.28 -12.82 -16.30
N ASN A 149 -7.83 -12.66 -15.08
CA ASN A 149 -8.12 -13.75 -14.14
C ASN A 149 -6.92 -14.68 -13.89
N GLY A 150 -5.78 -14.10 -13.54
CA GLY A 150 -4.62 -14.81 -13.04
C GLY A 150 -4.59 -14.84 -11.51
N TYR A 151 -3.55 -15.46 -10.96
CA TYR A 151 -3.27 -15.39 -9.53
C TYR A 151 -1.80 -15.08 -9.25
N ILE A 152 -1.55 -14.52 -8.08
CA ILE A 152 -0.23 -14.39 -7.46
C ILE A 152 -0.23 -15.13 -6.12
N LEU A 153 0.94 -15.32 -5.51
CA LEU A 153 1.04 -15.93 -4.19
C LEU A 153 1.07 -14.85 -3.09
N GLY A 154 0.32 -15.06 -2.03
CA GLY A 154 0.38 -14.30 -0.79
C GLY A 154 1.54 -14.75 0.11
N LEU A 155 1.76 -14.05 1.23
CA LEU A 155 2.82 -14.36 2.22
C LEU A 155 2.73 -15.79 2.76
N ASP A 156 1.54 -16.35 2.87
CA ASP A 156 1.27 -17.70 3.36
C ASP A 156 1.20 -18.74 2.24
N GLY A 157 1.57 -18.38 1.00
CA GLY A 157 1.53 -19.25 -0.16
C GLY A 157 0.15 -19.46 -0.77
N ARG A 158 -0.92 -18.84 -0.24
CA ARG A 158 -2.26 -18.90 -0.84
C ARG A 158 -2.30 -18.23 -2.20
N ARG A 159 -3.17 -18.71 -3.08
CA ARG A 159 -3.42 -18.09 -4.38
C ARG A 159 -4.36 -16.90 -4.22
N ILE A 160 -3.88 -15.72 -4.55
CA ILE A 160 -4.65 -14.48 -4.59
C ILE A 160 -5.14 -14.29 -6.02
N LEU A 161 -6.43 -14.45 -6.24
CA LEU A 161 -7.03 -14.29 -7.57
C LEU A 161 -7.10 -12.81 -7.94
N VAL A 162 -6.49 -12.43 -9.05
CA VAL A 162 -6.44 -11.05 -9.55
C VAL A 162 -7.06 -10.98 -10.94
N ARG A 163 -8.03 -10.07 -11.11
CA ARG A 163 -8.80 -9.98 -12.36
C ARG A 163 -8.07 -9.26 -13.47
N SER A 164 -7.27 -8.25 -13.14
CA SER A 164 -6.59 -7.39 -14.12
C SER A 164 -5.20 -6.97 -13.67
N GLU A 165 -4.36 -6.66 -14.64
CA GLU A 165 -2.96 -6.25 -14.44
C GLU A 165 -2.79 -5.07 -13.46
N LYS A 166 -3.67 -4.08 -13.54
CA LYS A 166 -3.60 -2.87 -12.72
C LYS A 166 -3.86 -3.11 -11.22
N ASP A 167 -4.48 -4.24 -10.88
CA ASP A 167 -4.90 -4.56 -9.52
C ASP A 167 -3.86 -5.46 -8.81
N VAL A 168 -2.82 -5.93 -9.52
CA VAL A 168 -1.89 -6.95 -9.02
C VAL A 168 -1.15 -6.51 -7.76
N LEU A 169 -0.51 -5.34 -7.78
CA LEU A 169 0.23 -4.82 -6.63
C LEU A 169 -0.67 -4.59 -5.43
N VAL A 170 -1.83 -3.97 -5.65
CA VAL A 170 -2.78 -3.66 -4.58
C VAL A 170 -3.27 -4.92 -3.89
N TYR A 171 -3.65 -5.94 -4.67
CA TYR A 171 -4.13 -7.22 -4.11
C TYR A 171 -3.03 -7.97 -3.36
N ALA A 172 -1.78 -7.92 -3.85
CA ALA A 172 -0.63 -8.48 -3.14
C ALA A 172 -0.50 -7.84 -1.75
N VAL A 173 -0.37 -6.53 -1.72
CA VAL A 173 -0.07 -5.77 -0.51
C VAL A 173 -1.22 -5.82 0.51
N GLN A 174 -2.48 -5.70 0.06
CA GLN A 174 -3.65 -5.81 0.94
C GLN A 174 -3.85 -7.23 1.50
N SER A 175 -3.56 -8.25 0.70
CA SER A 175 -3.61 -9.63 1.19
C SER A 175 -2.54 -9.89 2.25
N ASP A 176 -1.33 -9.37 2.04
CA ASP A 176 -0.22 -9.54 2.98
C ASP A 176 -0.48 -8.81 4.30
N GLU A 177 -0.99 -7.58 4.22
CA GLU A 177 -1.47 -6.82 5.38
C GLU A 177 -2.49 -7.64 6.18
N ALA A 178 -3.52 -8.17 5.51
CA ALA A 178 -4.54 -8.96 6.17
C ALA A 178 -3.97 -10.24 6.81
N ILE A 179 -3.01 -10.92 6.16
CA ILE A 179 -2.37 -12.13 6.69
C ILE A 179 -1.56 -11.78 7.94
N MET A 180 -0.71 -10.76 7.87
CA MET A 180 0.11 -10.33 8.99
C MET A 180 -0.75 -9.93 10.19
N MET A 181 -1.77 -9.11 9.97
CA MET A 181 -2.68 -8.68 11.02
C MET A 181 -3.50 -9.83 11.62
N GLN A 182 -3.86 -10.86 10.84
CA GLN A 182 -4.49 -12.07 11.37
C GLN A 182 -3.53 -12.87 12.25
N VAL A 183 -2.25 -12.98 11.88
CA VAL A 183 -1.24 -13.63 12.73
C VAL A 183 -1.07 -12.86 14.03
N ALA A 184 -0.96 -11.52 13.97
CA ALA A 184 -0.92 -10.67 15.14
C ALA A 184 -2.17 -10.85 16.03
N THR A 185 -3.37 -10.97 15.44
CA THR A 185 -4.61 -11.26 16.16
C THR A 185 -4.55 -12.59 16.93
N VAL A 186 -4.04 -13.64 16.31
CA VAL A 186 -3.89 -14.95 16.95
C VAL A 186 -2.92 -14.88 18.11
N MET A 187 -1.77 -14.21 17.94
CA MET A 187 -0.78 -13.99 19.01
C MET A 187 -1.39 -13.21 20.17
N ALA A 188 -2.04 -12.08 19.88
CA ALA A 188 -2.67 -11.23 20.88
C ALA A 188 -3.76 -11.97 21.66
N ASN A 189 -4.66 -12.67 20.98
CA ASN A 189 -5.72 -13.45 21.63
C ASN A 189 -5.16 -14.56 22.52
N LYS A 190 -4.06 -15.22 22.11
CA LYS A 190 -3.40 -16.24 22.94
C LYS A 190 -2.88 -15.63 24.25
N GLU A 191 -2.21 -14.49 24.18
CA GLU A 191 -1.66 -13.82 25.36
C GLU A 191 -2.76 -13.22 26.22
N LEU A 192 -3.73 -12.52 25.65
CA LEU A 192 -4.85 -11.91 26.38
C LEU A 192 -5.64 -12.96 27.16
N ARG A 193 -6.01 -14.09 26.54
CA ARG A 193 -6.77 -15.18 27.21
C ARG A 193 -5.99 -15.87 28.30
N SER A 194 -4.67 -15.77 28.33
CA SER A 194 -3.87 -16.30 29.45
C SER A 194 -3.93 -15.42 30.70
N LYS A 195 -4.35 -14.16 30.56
CA LYS A 195 -4.37 -13.15 31.63
C LYS A 195 -5.78 -12.67 31.99
N TYR A 196 -6.69 -12.63 31.03
CA TYR A 196 -7.99 -11.95 31.12
C TYR A 196 -9.11 -12.77 30.52
N VAL A 197 -10.36 -12.47 30.90
CA VAL A 197 -11.56 -13.14 30.44
C VAL A 197 -12.18 -12.36 29.27
N ASP A 198 -12.21 -12.99 28.08
CA ASP A 198 -12.83 -12.45 26.87
C ASP A 198 -14.33 -12.18 27.09
N GLY A 199 -14.80 -11.00 26.70
CA GLY A 199 -16.19 -10.57 26.90
C GLY A 199 -16.51 -10.03 28.30
N VAL A 200 -15.57 -10.11 29.26
CA VAL A 200 -15.73 -9.60 30.64
C VAL A 200 -14.69 -8.51 30.93
N ASP A 201 -13.42 -8.79 30.69
CA ASP A 201 -12.32 -7.87 30.96
C ASP A 201 -11.94 -7.08 29.72
N TYR A 202 -12.02 -7.70 28.57
CA TYR A 202 -11.77 -7.10 27.26
C TYR A 202 -12.66 -7.73 26.17
N LYS A 203 -12.83 -7.01 25.05
CA LYS A 203 -13.47 -7.51 23.83
C LYS A 203 -12.95 -6.81 22.62
N GLN A 204 -12.59 -7.55 21.57
CA GLN A 204 -12.33 -6.95 20.26
C GLN A 204 -13.64 -6.45 19.66
N VAL A 205 -13.74 -5.14 19.37
CA VAL A 205 -14.95 -4.52 18.83
C VAL A 205 -14.81 -4.13 17.38
N CYS A 206 -13.56 -3.92 16.91
CA CYS A 206 -13.30 -3.61 15.51
C CYS A 206 -11.96 -4.21 15.06
N PHE A 207 -11.94 -4.63 13.79
CA PHE A 207 -10.73 -4.96 13.04
C PHE A 207 -10.91 -4.36 11.66
N TYR A 208 -10.16 -3.30 11.38
CA TYR A 208 -10.28 -2.54 10.14
C TYR A 208 -8.91 -2.30 9.52
N HIS A 209 -8.62 -2.98 8.40
CA HIS A 209 -7.33 -2.96 7.72
C HIS A 209 -6.16 -3.34 8.65
N ASP A 210 -5.36 -2.36 9.03
CA ASP A 210 -4.16 -2.46 9.86
C ASP A 210 -4.38 -1.99 11.30
N GLU A 211 -5.64 -1.78 11.72
CA GLU A 211 -6.03 -1.32 13.05
C GLU A 211 -6.92 -2.31 13.79
N TYR A 212 -6.63 -2.49 15.08
CA TYR A 212 -7.52 -3.13 16.05
C TYR A 212 -8.12 -2.11 16.99
N THR A 213 -9.39 -2.31 17.36
CA THR A 213 -10.01 -1.61 18.48
C THR A 213 -10.56 -2.62 19.46
N PHE A 214 -10.20 -2.43 20.73
CA PHE A 214 -10.63 -3.24 21.85
C PHE A 214 -11.34 -2.37 22.87
N GLU A 215 -12.49 -2.82 23.35
CA GLU A 215 -13.09 -2.37 24.59
C GLU A 215 -12.42 -3.10 25.74
N THR A 216 -12.02 -2.40 26.79
CA THR A 216 -11.32 -2.97 27.95
C THR A 216 -11.75 -2.29 29.24
N LYS A 217 -11.61 -2.97 30.38
CA LYS A 217 -11.66 -2.32 31.66
C LYS A 217 -10.52 -1.31 31.78
N PRO A 218 -10.74 -0.12 32.41
CA PRO A 218 -9.73 0.93 32.48
C PRO A 218 -8.40 0.47 33.11
N GLU A 219 -8.47 -0.37 34.13
CA GLU A 219 -7.32 -0.84 34.91
C GLU A 219 -6.36 -1.74 34.17
N ILE A 220 -6.79 -2.34 33.05
CA ILE A 220 -5.95 -3.22 32.22
C ILE A 220 -5.63 -2.59 30.84
N ALA A 221 -6.13 -1.39 30.56
CA ALA A 221 -6.06 -0.77 29.24
C ALA A 221 -4.62 -0.66 28.71
N GLU A 222 -3.66 -0.26 29.55
CA GLU A 222 -2.25 -0.12 29.15
C GLU A 222 -1.58 -1.48 28.91
N ASP A 223 -1.90 -2.54 29.70
CA ASP A 223 -1.35 -3.87 29.45
C ASP A 223 -1.91 -4.46 28.15
N VAL A 224 -3.22 -4.31 27.91
CA VAL A 224 -3.85 -4.72 26.65
C VAL A 224 -3.22 -4.00 25.46
N LYS A 225 -3.04 -2.67 25.54
CA LYS A 225 -2.35 -1.88 24.51
C LYS A 225 -0.95 -2.42 24.23
N GLY A 226 -0.14 -2.63 25.27
CA GLY A 226 1.22 -3.16 25.15
C GLY A 226 1.26 -4.56 24.51
N ILE A 227 0.28 -5.41 24.81
CA ILE A 227 0.14 -6.74 24.18
C ILE A 227 -0.14 -6.59 22.67
N LEU A 228 -1.11 -5.73 22.29
CA LEU A 228 -1.48 -5.52 20.90
C LEU A 228 -0.31 -4.99 20.06
N GLU A 229 0.36 -3.93 20.55
CA GLU A 229 1.51 -3.33 19.87
C GLU A 229 2.66 -4.33 19.69
N ARG A 230 2.98 -5.08 20.74
CA ARG A 230 4.03 -6.11 20.69
C ARG A 230 3.68 -7.25 19.74
N CYS A 231 2.43 -7.71 19.71
CA CYS A 231 2.01 -8.79 18.82
C CYS A 231 2.00 -8.35 17.34
N ILE A 232 1.66 -7.10 17.05
CA ILE A 232 1.79 -6.52 15.70
C ILE A 232 3.27 -6.53 15.28
N ALA A 233 4.17 -6.05 16.15
CA ALA A 233 5.61 -6.04 15.88
C ALA A 233 6.16 -7.46 15.63
N GLN A 234 5.83 -8.42 16.50
CA GLN A 234 6.25 -9.82 16.37
C GLN A 234 5.72 -10.47 15.08
N ALA A 235 4.49 -10.17 14.69
CA ALA A 235 3.95 -10.64 13.41
C ALA A 235 4.71 -10.03 12.22
N GLY A 236 5.09 -8.76 12.31
CA GLY A 236 5.96 -8.10 11.33
C GLY A 236 7.32 -8.79 11.23
N GLU A 237 7.98 -9.05 12.35
CA GLU A 237 9.26 -9.80 12.40
C GLU A 237 9.14 -11.19 11.78
N PHE A 238 8.06 -11.92 12.11
CA PHE A 238 7.81 -13.25 11.54
C PHE A 238 7.76 -13.26 10.00
N PHE A 239 7.30 -12.17 9.39
CA PHE A 239 7.24 -12.01 7.94
C PHE A 239 8.39 -11.16 7.36
N ASN A 240 9.45 -10.88 8.10
CA ASN A 240 10.61 -10.05 7.69
C ASN A 240 10.20 -8.64 7.21
N LEU A 241 9.26 -8.00 7.93
CA LEU A 241 8.74 -6.67 7.60
C LEU A 241 9.43 -5.52 8.36
N THR A 242 10.48 -5.81 9.09
CA THR A 242 11.24 -4.87 9.93
C THR A 242 12.60 -4.57 9.35
#